data_071156bc0e412d0c53822d8d9a7fab0b
#
_entry.id   071156bc0e412d0c53822d8d9a7fab0b
#
_cell.length_a   1.000
_cell.length_b   1.000
_cell.length_c   1.000
_cell.angle_alpha   90.00
_cell.angle_beta   90.00
_cell.angle_gamma   90.00
#
_symmetry.space_group_name_H-M   'P 1'
#
loop_
_entity.id
_entity.type
_entity.pdbx_description
1 polymer ?
#
loop_
_entity_poly.entity_id
_entity_poly.type
_entity_poly.pdbx_seq_one_letter_code
_entity_poly.pdbx_strand_id
1 'polypeptide(L)'
;MNTVIKGSDLTIGIDIGGTKISAGVVDSSGNLIDSSKCSTPAEGGKELISSVVNLVKELNKKHEIKGIGISIAALISSDYGTIVGAPNIANLSKLNFANEIKEEFKLPIIIENDANAAMWAEFKFGSAKGLNPVMFFIIGTGVGGGLVIDGKLFKGANGIGAEFGHMCVVPNGLLCGCGAKGCIEQYASGGALIRYANEALLANPDKSEEVLSFGEGKLSGTALTKAAKAGNELALAAFSKQADWLGLACASYSSIIDPQAIIIGGGVVDAGELFLAPVRAAMRKYMPFAESHVPPKIIAAKFGNDAGLIGAADLVRA
;
A
#
# COMPACT_ATOMS: atom_id res chain seq x y z
N MET A 1 -6.04 -31.64 -9.38
CA MET A 1 -4.73 -31.51 -10.04
C MET A 1 -4.25 -30.09 -9.80
N ASN A 2 -3.12 -29.90 -9.12
CA ASN A 2 -2.53 -28.56 -9.02
C ASN A 2 -1.96 -28.20 -10.39
N THR A 3 -2.62 -27.32 -11.10
CA THR A 3 -2.10 -26.78 -12.38
C THR A 3 -0.87 -25.95 -12.05
N VAL A 4 0.29 -26.40 -12.48
CA VAL A 4 1.53 -25.61 -12.37
C VAL A 4 1.46 -24.49 -13.40
N ILE A 5 1.49 -23.25 -12.96
CA ILE A 5 1.50 -22.06 -13.82
C ILE A 5 2.91 -21.92 -14.40
N LYS A 6 3.03 -21.92 -15.73
CA LYS A 6 4.31 -21.74 -16.42
C LYS A 6 4.69 -20.27 -16.53
N GLY A 7 5.97 -19.98 -16.70
CA GLY A 7 6.47 -18.63 -16.83
C GLY A 7 5.91 -17.82 -18.02
N SER A 8 5.39 -18.49 -19.05
CA SER A 8 4.74 -17.85 -20.21
C SER A 8 3.24 -17.63 -20.02
N ASP A 9 2.65 -18.16 -18.95
CA ASP A 9 1.21 -18.10 -18.74
C ASP A 9 0.76 -16.71 -18.28
N LEU A 10 -0.41 -16.27 -18.75
CA LEU A 10 -1.06 -15.04 -18.29
C LEU A 10 -1.84 -15.32 -17.00
N THR A 11 -1.81 -14.37 -16.08
CA THR A 11 -2.61 -14.39 -14.85
C THR A 11 -3.40 -13.10 -14.72
N ILE A 12 -4.53 -13.16 -14.00
CA ILE A 12 -5.27 -11.97 -13.62
C ILE A 12 -4.85 -11.55 -12.21
N GLY A 13 -4.51 -10.27 -12.06
CA GLY A 13 -4.46 -9.61 -10.76
C GLY A 13 -5.71 -8.79 -10.56
N ILE A 14 -6.22 -8.79 -9.35
CA ILE A 14 -7.38 -8.00 -8.94
C ILE A 14 -6.98 -7.20 -7.71
N ASP A 15 -7.25 -5.90 -7.73
CA ASP A 15 -7.05 -5.02 -6.60
C ASP A 15 -8.38 -4.47 -6.11
N ILE A 16 -8.76 -4.82 -4.88
CA ILE A 16 -10.05 -4.49 -4.26
C ILE A 16 -9.85 -3.43 -3.20
N GLY A 17 -10.14 -2.20 -3.58
CA GLY A 17 -10.21 -1.07 -2.65
C GLY A 17 -11.63 -0.78 -2.15
N GLY A 18 -11.76 0.13 -1.18
CA GLY A 18 -13.07 0.50 -0.62
C GLY A 18 -14.04 1.19 -1.59
N THR A 19 -13.55 1.75 -2.72
CA THR A 19 -14.38 2.49 -3.69
C THR A 19 -14.32 1.93 -5.11
N LYS A 20 -13.27 1.20 -5.44
CA LYS A 20 -13.00 0.72 -6.79
C LYS A 20 -12.37 -0.67 -6.75
N ILE A 21 -12.76 -1.52 -7.70
CA ILE A 21 -12.13 -2.78 -8.02
C ILE A 21 -11.44 -2.63 -9.38
N SER A 22 -10.16 -2.96 -9.45
CA SER A 22 -9.38 -3.00 -10.68
C SER A 22 -8.96 -4.44 -10.95
N ALA A 23 -9.10 -4.91 -12.18
CA ALA A 23 -8.62 -6.22 -12.62
C ALA A 23 -7.74 -6.05 -13.85
N GLY A 24 -6.69 -6.86 -13.97
CA GLY A 24 -5.79 -6.77 -15.12
C GLY A 24 -5.11 -8.09 -15.43
N VAL A 25 -4.87 -8.29 -16.72
CA VAL A 25 -4.11 -9.42 -17.26
C VAL A 25 -2.64 -9.05 -17.23
N VAL A 26 -1.83 -9.87 -16.56
CA VAL A 26 -0.40 -9.60 -16.34
C VAL A 26 0.42 -10.77 -16.88
N ASP A 27 1.49 -10.43 -17.62
CA ASP A 27 2.47 -11.41 -18.08
C ASP A 27 3.51 -11.76 -16.99
N SER A 28 4.40 -12.70 -17.30
CA SER A 28 5.47 -13.12 -16.37
C SER A 28 6.58 -12.08 -16.16
N SER A 29 6.56 -10.99 -16.90
CA SER A 29 7.49 -9.87 -16.74
C SER A 29 6.89 -8.73 -15.94
N GLY A 30 5.63 -8.89 -15.47
CA GLY A 30 4.91 -7.88 -14.71
C GLY A 30 4.28 -6.78 -15.58
N ASN A 31 4.18 -6.99 -16.90
CA ASN A 31 3.52 -6.04 -17.79
C ASN A 31 2.00 -6.23 -17.74
N LEU A 32 1.28 -5.14 -17.60
CA LEU A 32 -0.18 -5.08 -17.68
C LEU A 32 -0.59 -5.09 -19.17
N ILE A 33 -1.24 -6.18 -19.61
CA ILE A 33 -1.62 -6.41 -21.02
C ILE A 33 -3.02 -5.86 -21.34
N ASP A 34 -3.97 -6.06 -20.43
CA ASP A 34 -5.36 -5.59 -20.55
C ASP A 34 -5.91 -5.32 -19.15
N SER A 35 -6.89 -4.44 -19.02
CA SER A 35 -7.48 -4.13 -17.72
C SER A 35 -8.93 -3.72 -17.81
N SER A 36 -9.68 -3.99 -16.74
CA SER A 36 -11.05 -3.54 -16.54
C SER A 36 -11.25 -3.10 -15.09
N LYS A 37 -12.26 -2.27 -14.84
CA LYS A 37 -12.54 -1.74 -13.51
C LYS A 37 -14.03 -1.52 -13.29
N CYS A 38 -14.47 -1.60 -12.03
CA CYS A 38 -15.80 -1.21 -11.61
C CYS A 38 -15.77 -0.55 -10.22
N SER A 39 -16.89 0.02 -9.80
CA SER A 39 -17.05 0.51 -8.44
C SER A 39 -17.16 -0.67 -7.46
N THR A 40 -16.64 -0.50 -6.23
CA THR A 40 -16.84 -1.46 -5.15
C THR A 40 -18.31 -1.35 -4.69
N PRO A 41 -19.08 -2.45 -4.67
CA PRO A 41 -20.45 -2.42 -4.14
C PRO A 41 -20.48 -2.03 -2.67
N ALA A 42 -21.38 -1.12 -2.31
CA ALA A 42 -21.50 -0.64 -0.93
C ALA A 42 -21.93 -1.74 0.04
N GLU A 43 -22.70 -2.70 -0.43
CA GLU A 43 -23.17 -3.86 0.32
C GLU A 43 -22.06 -4.86 0.61
N GLY A 44 -20.96 -4.85 -0.19
CA GLY A 44 -19.88 -5.82 -0.08
C GLY A 44 -20.35 -7.26 -0.33
N GLY A 45 -19.85 -8.21 0.46
CA GLY A 45 -20.38 -9.57 0.49
C GLY A 45 -20.47 -10.25 -0.87
N LYS A 46 -21.63 -10.81 -1.21
CA LYS A 46 -21.88 -11.55 -2.47
C LYS A 46 -21.86 -10.64 -3.70
N GLU A 47 -22.27 -9.39 -3.58
CA GLU A 47 -22.23 -8.40 -4.64
C GLU A 47 -20.79 -8.10 -5.06
N LEU A 48 -19.88 -8.06 -4.09
CA LEU A 48 -18.45 -7.92 -4.37
C LEU A 48 -17.90 -9.12 -5.13
N ILE A 49 -18.25 -10.35 -4.71
CA ILE A 49 -17.86 -11.58 -5.40
C ILE A 49 -18.38 -11.57 -6.84
N SER A 50 -19.65 -11.21 -7.04
CA SER A 50 -20.26 -11.11 -8.36
C SER A 50 -19.53 -10.11 -9.26
N SER A 51 -19.12 -8.95 -8.70
CA SER A 51 -18.36 -7.93 -9.42
C SER A 51 -16.98 -8.45 -9.84
N VAL A 52 -16.28 -9.15 -8.95
CA VAL A 52 -14.99 -9.78 -9.24
C VAL A 52 -15.14 -10.85 -10.33
N VAL A 53 -16.13 -11.72 -10.20
CA VAL A 53 -16.43 -12.78 -11.19
C VAL A 53 -16.70 -12.18 -12.57
N ASN A 54 -17.47 -11.10 -12.65
CA ASN A 54 -17.78 -10.42 -13.92
C ASN A 54 -16.53 -9.83 -14.58
N LEU A 55 -15.66 -9.17 -13.81
CA LEU A 55 -14.39 -8.63 -14.32
C LEU A 55 -13.47 -9.74 -14.85
N VAL A 56 -13.36 -10.85 -14.11
CA VAL A 56 -12.56 -12.00 -14.56
C VAL A 56 -13.14 -12.61 -15.83
N LYS A 57 -14.47 -12.81 -15.92
CA LYS A 57 -15.14 -13.33 -17.12
C LYS A 57 -14.91 -12.43 -18.34
N GLU A 58 -14.96 -11.12 -18.16
CA GLU A 58 -14.71 -10.15 -19.24
C GLU A 58 -13.30 -10.32 -19.80
N LEU A 59 -12.28 -10.33 -18.94
CA LEU A 59 -10.89 -10.46 -19.35
C LEU A 59 -10.56 -11.85 -19.90
N ASN A 60 -11.12 -12.92 -19.29
CA ASN A 60 -10.88 -14.31 -19.73
C ASN A 60 -11.51 -14.66 -21.08
N LYS A 61 -12.49 -13.88 -21.58
CA LYS A 61 -13.00 -14.00 -22.94
C LYS A 61 -11.97 -13.65 -24.01
N LYS A 62 -11.03 -12.77 -23.68
CA LYS A 62 -10.01 -12.24 -24.60
C LYS A 62 -8.66 -12.93 -24.44
N HIS A 63 -8.39 -13.47 -23.24
CA HIS A 63 -7.08 -14.00 -22.85
C HIS A 63 -7.22 -15.34 -22.15
N GLU A 64 -6.37 -16.30 -22.47
CA GLU A 64 -6.32 -17.58 -21.78
C GLU A 64 -5.59 -17.44 -20.45
N ILE A 65 -6.33 -17.39 -19.34
CA ILE A 65 -5.83 -17.12 -17.99
C ILE A 65 -5.56 -18.44 -17.26
N LYS A 66 -4.44 -18.53 -16.54
CA LYS A 66 -4.00 -19.72 -15.81
C LYS A 66 -4.07 -19.59 -14.28
N GLY A 67 -4.30 -18.39 -13.76
CA GLY A 67 -4.41 -18.16 -12.32
C GLY A 67 -4.97 -16.78 -12.00
N ILE A 68 -5.51 -16.61 -10.79
CA ILE A 68 -6.13 -15.37 -10.31
C ILE A 68 -5.50 -15.02 -8.97
N GLY A 69 -4.86 -13.85 -8.89
CA GLY A 69 -4.38 -13.26 -7.66
C GLY A 69 -5.28 -12.10 -7.23
N ILE A 70 -5.58 -12.00 -5.95
CA ILE A 70 -6.45 -10.96 -5.39
C ILE A 70 -5.71 -10.21 -4.31
N SER A 71 -5.54 -8.92 -4.52
CA SER A 71 -5.09 -7.92 -3.56
C SER A 71 -6.31 -7.28 -2.91
N ILE A 72 -6.35 -7.20 -1.60
CA ILE A 72 -7.48 -6.63 -0.88
C ILE A 72 -7.02 -5.93 0.39
N ALA A 73 -7.61 -4.76 0.68
CA ALA A 73 -7.39 -3.99 1.91
C ALA A 73 -8.03 -4.68 3.13
N ALA A 74 -7.49 -5.83 3.52
CA ALA A 74 -8.00 -6.69 4.58
C ALA A 74 -6.89 -7.46 5.29
N LEU A 75 -7.16 -7.91 6.51
CA LEU A 75 -6.32 -8.88 7.22
C LEU A 75 -6.63 -10.27 6.69
N ILE A 76 -5.61 -10.96 6.19
CA ILE A 76 -5.71 -12.29 5.60
C ILE A 76 -5.06 -13.30 6.53
N SER A 77 -5.76 -14.40 6.82
CA SER A 77 -5.21 -15.51 7.61
C SER A 77 -4.04 -16.19 6.90
N SER A 78 -3.24 -16.92 7.67
CA SER A 78 -2.06 -17.63 7.15
C SER A 78 -2.39 -18.75 6.14
N ASP A 79 -3.65 -19.18 6.06
CA ASP A 79 -4.13 -20.18 5.10
C ASP A 79 -4.43 -19.63 3.69
N TYR A 80 -4.17 -18.32 3.47
CA TYR A 80 -4.36 -17.60 2.19
C TYR A 80 -5.79 -17.58 1.64
N GLY A 81 -6.79 -17.90 2.44
CA GLY A 81 -8.17 -18.04 1.95
C GLY A 81 -9.21 -17.32 2.79
N THR A 82 -8.93 -17.08 4.07
CA THR A 82 -9.91 -16.51 5.00
C THR A 82 -9.62 -15.05 5.28
N ILE A 83 -10.59 -14.19 5.04
CA ILE A 83 -10.54 -12.79 5.42
C ILE A 83 -10.90 -12.68 6.89
N VAL A 84 -9.93 -12.29 7.72
CA VAL A 84 -10.09 -12.16 9.18
C VAL A 84 -10.81 -10.85 9.53
N GLY A 85 -10.52 -9.80 8.78
CA GLY A 85 -11.15 -8.48 8.95
C GLY A 85 -10.89 -7.57 7.75
N ALA A 86 -11.91 -6.81 7.38
CA ALA A 86 -11.86 -5.84 6.29
C ALA A 86 -12.57 -4.55 6.73
N PRO A 87 -11.87 -3.62 7.39
CA PRO A 87 -12.52 -2.45 8.00
C PRO A 87 -13.19 -1.52 6.99
N ASN A 88 -12.72 -1.52 5.74
CA ASN A 88 -13.18 -0.63 4.68
C ASN A 88 -14.13 -1.29 3.67
N ILE A 89 -14.48 -2.58 3.85
CA ILE A 89 -15.33 -3.33 2.93
C ILE A 89 -16.37 -4.10 3.74
N ALA A 90 -17.65 -3.80 3.50
CA ALA A 90 -18.76 -4.38 4.25
C ALA A 90 -18.89 -5.89 4.00
N ASN A 91 -19.40 -6.63 5.00
CA ASN A 91 -19.86 -8.01 4.90
C ASN A 91 -18.87 -9.04 4.32
N LEU A 92 -17.55 -8.79 4.45
CA LEU A 92 -16.51 -9.73 3.99
C LEU A 92 -16.02 -10.70 5.08
N SER A 93 -16.11 -10.34 6.34
CA SER A 93 -15.73 -11.22 7.43
C SER A 93 -16.66 -12.45 7.46
N LYS A 94 -16.08 -13.65 7.47
CA LYS A 94 -16.75 -14.97 7.47
C LYS A 94 -17.13 -15.55 6.08
N LEU A 95 -16.88 -14.83 4.98
CA LEU A 95 -16.99 -15.44 3.64
C LEU A 95 -15.67 -16.15 3.28
N ASN A 96 -15.77 -17.37 2.80
CA ASN A 96 -14.62 -17.99 2.15
C ASN A 96 -14.54 -17.49 0.71
N PHE A 97 -14.11 -16.23 0.58
CA PHE A 97 -14.06 -15.46 -0.67
C PHE A 97 -13.27 -16.22 -1.77
N ALA A 98 -12.15 -16.85 -1.39
CA ALA A 98 -11.34 -17.63 -2.33
C ALA A 98 -12.10 -18.83 -2.88
N ASN A 99 -12.85 -19.55 -2.05
CA ASN A 99 -13.55 -20.76 -2.50
C ASN A 99 -14.69 -20.44 -3.46
N GLU A 100 -15.45 -19.37 -3.23
CA GLU A 100 -16.55 -19.00 -4.12
C GLU A 100 -16.03 -18.65 -5.53
N ILE A 101 -14.91 -17.94 -5.63
CA ILE A 101 -14.28 -17.61 -6.92
C ILE A 101 -13.66 -18.89 -7.55
N LYS A 102 -13.06 -19.76 -6.73
CA LYS A 102 -12.46 -21.01 -7.21
C LYS A 102 -13.47 -21.98 -7.79
N GLU A 103 -14.66 -22.07 -7.22
CA GLU A 103 -15.76 -22.89 -7.75
C GLU A 103 -16.17 -22.43 -9.15
N GLU A 104 -16.18 -21.13 -9.41
CA GLU A 104 -16.57 -20.56 -10.70
C GLU A 104 -15.53 -20.82 -11.81
N PHE A 105 -14.23 -20.62 -11.52
CA PHE A 105 -13.19 -20.64 -12.57
C PHE A 105 -12.36 -21.92 -12.61
N LYS A 106 -12.33 -22.72 -11.55
CA LYS A 106 -11.48 -23.93 -11.41
C LYS A 106 -9.99 -23.66 -11.67
N LEU A 107 -9.53 -22.44 -11.39
CA LEU A 107 -8.15 -21.98 -11.52
C LEU A 107 -7.47 -21.88 -10.14
N PRO A 108 -6.15 -21.90 -10.07
CA PRO A 108 -5.42 -21.50 -8.88
C PRO A 108 -5.79 -20.07 -8.47
N ILE A 109 -6.08 -19.88 -7.19
CA ILE A 109 -6.43 -18.56 -6.63
C ILE A 109 -5.63 -18.33 -5.37
N ILE A 110 -5.12 -17.11 -5.23
CA ILE A 110 -4.49 -16.61 -4.01
C ILE A 110 -5.13 -15.28 -3.62
N ILE A 111 -5.28 -15.04 -2.32
CA ILE A 111 -5.67 -13.75 -1.77
C ILE A 111 -4.54 -13.24 -0.89
N GLU A 112 -4.19 -11.97 -1.05
CA GLU A 112 -3.17 -11.32 -0.27
C GLU A 112 -3.62 -9.93 0.19
N ASN A 113 -3.04 -9.45 1.30
CA ASN A 113 -3.18 -8.06 1.72
C ASN A 113 -2.62 -7.11 0.64
N ASP A 114 -3.24 -5.93 0.49
CA ASP A 114 -2.91 -4.93 -0.54
C ASP A 114 -1.47 -4.41 -0.44
N ALA A 115 -0.99 -4.11 0.76
CA ALA A 115 0.38 -3.64 0.95
C ALA A 115 1.41 -4.75 0.68
N ASN A 116 1.12 -5.99 1.05
CA ASN A 116 1.96 -7.14 0.75
C ASN A 116 2.02 -7.41 -0.76
N ALA A 117 0.87 -7.36 -1.46
CA ALA A 117 0.83 -7.52 -2.92
C ALA A 117 1.62 -6.40 -3.61
N ALA A 118 1.45 -5.14 -3.18
CA ALA A 118 2.22 -4.02 -3.71
C ALA A 118 3.72 -4.16 -3.46
N MET A 119 4.13 -4.59 -2.26
CA MET A 119 5.53 -4.90 -1.94
C MET A 119 6.07 -5.98 -2.88
N TRP A 120 5.29 -7.04 -3.15
CA TRP A 120 5.72 -8.11 -4.04
C TRP A 120 5.97 -7.63 -5.47
N ALA A 121 5.10 -6.76 -6.02
CA ALA A 121 5.30 -6.14 -7.32
C ALA A 121 6.61 -5.35 -7.39
N GLU A 122 6.87 -4.52 -6.38
CA GLU A 122 8.09 -3.72 -6.30
C GLU A 122 9.35 -4.60 -6.17
N PHE A 123 9.25 -5.70 -5.43
CA PHE A 123 10.35 -6.66 -5.27
C PHE A 123 10.66 -7.41 -6.57
N LYS A 124 9.63 -7.89 -7.27
CA LYS A 124 9.82 -8.68 -8.49
C LYS A 124 10.16 -7.85 -9.72
N PHE A 125 9.52 -6.71 -9.89
CA PHE A 125 9.53 -5.96 -11.15
C PHE A 125 9.84 -4.46 -10.99
N GLY A 126 9.81 -3.95 -9.77
CA GLY A 126 9.87 -2.53 -9.47
C GLY A 126 11.18 -2.04 -8.86
N SER A 127 11.05 -1.06 -8.00
CA SER A 127 12.16 -0.33 -7.38
C SER A 127 12.97 -1.16 -6.40
N ALA A 128 12.44 -2.29 -5.92
CA ALA A 128 13.11 -3.20 -5.00
C ALA A 128 13.80 -4.39 -5.69
N LYS A 129 13.75 -4.46 -7.02
CA LYS A 129 14.32 -5.60 -7.76
C LYS A 129 15.80 -5.82 -7.46
N GLY A 130 16.14 -7.03 -7.02
CA GLY A 130 17.51 -7.42 -6.69
C GLY A 130 18.00 -6.99 -5.31
N LEU A 131 17.15 -6.39 -4.48
CA LEU A 131 17.44 -5.99 -3.11
C LEU A 131 16.80 -6.97 -2.12
N ASN A 132 17.47 -7.27 -1.01
CA ASN A 132 16.97 -8.19 0.04
C ASN A 132 17.83 -8.08 1.32
N PRO A 133 17.28 -7.87 2.51
CA PRO A 133 15.85 -7.62 2.80
C PRO A 133 15.35 -6.26 2.30
N VAL A 134 14.04 -6.14 2.05
CA VAL A 134 13.41 -4.88 1.63
C VAL A 134 12.11 -4.64 2.38
N MET A 135 11.95 -3.42 2.85
CA MET A 135 10.71 -2.94 3.48
C MET A 135 9.91 -2.07 2.50
N PHE A 136 8.62 -2.02 2.71
CA PHE A 136 7.70 -1.18 1.96
C PHE A 136 6.73 -0.46 2.89
N PHE A 137 6.56 0.82 2.65
CA PHE A 137 5.49 1.62 3.23
C PHE A 137 4.58 2.15 2.12
N ILE A 138 3.30 1.91 2.21
CA ILE A 138 2.31 2.56 1.36
C ILE A 138 1.61 3.65 2.16
N ILE A 139 1.82 4.91 1.76
CA ILE A 139 1.30 6.09 2.45
C ILE A 139 0.09 6.62 1.67
N GLY A 140 -1.08 6.21 2.11
CA GLY A 140 -2.38 6.65 1.61
C GLY A 140 -3.17 7.39 2.69
N THR A 141 -4.48 7.12 2.81
CA THR A 141 -5.30 7.59 3.93
C THR A 141 -4.73 7.09 5.27
N GLY A 142 -4.24 5.86 5.29
CA GLY A 142 -3.47 5.25 6.38
C GLY A 142 -2.02 4.98 5.99
N VAL A 143 -1.37 4.07 6.73
CA VAL A 143 -0.02 3.57 6.49
C VAL A 143 -0.05 2.05 6.48
N GLY A 144 0.09 1.46 5.29
CA GLY A 144 0.31 0.03 5.14
C GLY A 144 1.78 -0.32 5.08
N GLY A 145 2.10 -1.60 5.26
CA GLY A 145 3.46 -2.11 5.20
C GLY A 145 3.58 -3.47 4.53
N GLY A 146 4.78 -3.75 4.03
CA GLY A 146 5.15 -5.05 3.50
C GLY A 146 6.64 -5.30 3.70
N LEU A 147 7.04 -6.56 3.80
CA LEU A 147 8.41 -6.94 4.07
C LEU A 147 8.77 -8.19 3.26
N VAL A 148 9.91 -8.13 2.58
CA VAL A 148 10.53 -9.31 1.96
C VAL A 148 11.84 -9.61 2.66
N ILE A 149 11.98 -10.86 3.14
CA ILE A 149 13.19 -11.42 3.71
C ILE A 149 13.48 -12.75 3.00
N ASP A 150 14.74 -12.99 2.63
CA ASP A 150 15.17 -14.20 1.93
C ASP A 150 14.36 -14.50 0.67
N GLY A 151 13.98 -13.43 -0.05
CA GLY A 151 13.20 -13.53 -1.28
C GLY A 151 11.73 -13.91 -1.10
N LYS A 152 11.19 -13.86 0.12
CA LYS A 152 9.81 -14.24 0.45
C LYS A 152 9.10 -13.13 1.22
N LEU A 153 7.81 -12.97 0.98
CA LEU A 153 6.97 -12.12 1.82
C LEU A 153 6.96 -12.61 3.26
N PHE A 154 7.26 -11.71 4.18
CA PHE A 154 7.20 -11.97 5.61
C PHE A 154 5.79 -11.68 6.13
N LYS A 155 5.06 -12.74 6.47
CA LYS A 155 3.69 -12.65 7.00
C LYS A 155 3.57 -12.85 8.51
N GLY A 156 4.69 -13.23 9.15
CA GLY A 156 4.64 -13.64 10.56
C GLY A 156 3.88 -14.95 10.78
N ALA A 157 3.68 -15.30 12.03
CA ALA A 157 3.07 -16.58 12.42
C ALA A 157 1.57 -16.66 12.09
N ASN A 158 0.86 -15.53 12.13
CA ASN A 158 -0.60 -15.46 12.01
C ASN A 158 -1.09 -14.63 10.81
N GLY A 159 -0.21 -14.30 9.86
CA GLY A 159 -0.57 -13.53 8.67
C GLY A 159 -0.64 -12.01 8.86
N ILE A 160 -0.35 -11.48 10.05
CA ILE A 160 -0.39 -10.05 10.36
C ILE A 160 1.00 -9.41 10.51
N GLY A 161 2.04 -10.05 9.99
CA GLY A 161 3.39 -9.48 9.96
C GLY A 161 3.47 -8.28 9.03
N ALA A 162 4.40 -7.36 9.31
CA ALA A 162 4.65 -6.14 8.55
C ALA A 162 3.53 -5.06 8.62
N GLU A 163 2.65 -5.12 9.63
CA GLU A 163 1.68 -4.06 9.94
C GLU A 163 2.40 -2.80 10.51
N PHE A 164 3.31 -2.24 9.72
CA PHE A 164 4.22 -1.16 10.16
C PHE A 164 3.50 0.11 10.58
N GLY A 165 2.34 0.40 9.99
CA GLY A 165 1.52 1.56 10.33
C GLY A 165 1.00 1.55 11.77
N HIS A 166 0.98 0.38 12.42
CA HIS A 166 0.43 0.23 13.77
C HIS A 166 1.48 0.14 14.88
N MET A 167 2.77 0.41 14.56
CA MET A 167 3.79 0.61 15.59
C MET A 167 3.44 1.82 16.46
N CYS A 168 3.41 1.65 17.79
CA CYS A 168 3.20 2.74 18.72
C CYS A 168 4.46 3.61 18.83
N VAL A 169 4.37 4.86 18.39
CA VAL A 169 5.46 5.86 18.45
C VAL A 169 5.19 6.94 19.50
N VAL A 170 3.94 7.09 19.93
CA VAL A 170 3.54 8.04 20.99
C VAL A 170 2.65 7.30 21.99
N PRO A 171 3.19 6.78 23.10
CA PRO A 171 2.38 6.14 24.13
C PRO A 171 1.25 7.08 24.61
N ASN A 172 0.02 6.55 24.67
CA ASN A 172 -1.20 7.32 24.97
C ASN A 172 -1.51 8.48 24.00
N GLY A 173 -0.95 8.46 22.79
CA GLY A 173 -1.19 9.43 21.74
C GLY A 173 -2.56 9.30 21.08
N LEU A 174 -2.67 9.74 19.82
CA LEU A 174 -3.92 9.73 19.07
C LEU A 174 -4.50 8.32 18.93
N LEU A 175 -5.83 8.22 19.03
CA LEU A 175 -6.55 6.96 18.82
C LEU A 175 -6.45 6.56 17.34
N CYS A 176 -6.03 5.34 17.08
CA CYS A 176 -5.95 4.75 15.75
C CYS A 176 -7.21 3.94 15.42
N GLY A 177 -7.53 3.82 14.13
CA GLY A 177 -8.63 2.98 13.65
C GLY A 177 -8.51 1.49 14.03
N CYS A 178 -7.30 1.02 14.34
CA CYS A 178 -7.07 -0.34 14.85
C CYS A 178 -7.47 -0.54 16.32
N GLY A 179 -7.91 0.51 17.03
CA GLY A 179 -8.27 0.50 18.44
C GLY A 179 -7.12 0.82 19.40
N ALA A 180 -5.87 0.82 18.95
CA ALA A 180 -4.71 1.20 19.75
C ALA A 180 -4.49 2.73 19.74
N LYS A 181 -3.64 3.23 20.63
CA LYS A 181 -3.25 4.63 20.67
C LYS A 181 -1.79 4.82 20.28
N GLY A 182 -1.51 5.91 19.56
CA GLY A 182 -0.16 6.35 19.27
C GLY A 182 0.51 5.63 18.09
N CYS A 183 -0.25 4.93 17.24
CA CYS A 183 0.27 4.29 16.03
C CYS A 183 0.90 5.30 15.08
N ILE A 184 2.01 4.94 14.41
CA ILE A 184 2.70 5.81 13.44
C ILE A 184 1.77 6.30 12.32
N GLU A 185 0.77 5.52 11.93
CA GLU A 185 -0.26 5.91 10.96
C GLU A 185 -0.89 7.25 11.30
N GLN A 186 -1.16 7.51 12.57
CA GLN A 186 -1.78 8.76 13.03
C GLN A 186 -0.84 9.97 12.86
N TYR A 187 0.42 9.76 12.54
CA TYR A 187 1.44 10.82 12.45
C TYR A 187 2.12 10.90 11.08
N ALA A 188 2.13 9.81 10.30
CA ALA A 188 2.83 9.74 9.02
C ALA A 188 1.93 9.47 7.81
N SER A 189 0.61 9.29 7.99
CA SER A 189 -0.34 9.06 6.88
C SER A 189 -0.69 10.35 6.11
N GLY A 190 -1.36 10.20 4.96
CA GLY A 190 -1.98 11.32 4.25
C GLY A 190 -3.05 12.03 5.09
N GLY A 191 -3.78 11.30 5.96
CA GLY A 191 -4.68 11.89 6.95
C GLY A 191 -3.93 12.79 7.95
N ALA A 192 -2.75 12.37 8.40
CA ALA A 192 -1.90 13.19 9.26
C ALA A 192 -1.40 14.45 8.54
N LEU A 193 -1.01 14.33 7.27
CA LEU A 193 -0.60 15.48 6.45
C LEU A 193 -1.71 16.54 6.38
N ILE A 194 -2.95 16.12 6.08
CA ILE A 194 -4.11 17.03 6.02
C ILE A 194 -4.35 17.66 7.38
N ARG A 195 -4.24 16.92 8.48
CA ARG A 195 -4.38 17.45 9.84
C ARG A 195 -3.32 18.50 10.15
N TYR A 196 -2.04 18.26 9.83
CA TYR A 196 -0.97 19.24 10.05
C TYR A 196 -1.19 20.52 9.25
N ALA A 197 -1.66 20.39 8.01
CA ALA A 197 -2.01 21.54 7.20
C ALA A 197 -3.19 22.33 7.81
N ASN A 198 -4.24 21.66 8.27
CA ASN A 198 -5.36 22.31 8.95
C ASN A 198 -4.92 23.04 10.22
N GLU A 199 -4.08 22.41 11.05
CA GLU A 199 -3.51 23.05 12.26
C GLU A 199 -2.73 24.32 11.89
N ALA A 200 -1.93 24.26 10.81
CA ALA A 200 -1.16 25.41 10.33
C ALA A 200 -2.05 26.52 9.77
N LEU A 201 -3.13 26.20 9.06
CA LEU A 201 -4.10 27.18 8.54
C LEU A 201 -4.87 27.86 9.66
N LEU A 202 -5.28 27.12 10.69
CA LEU A 202 -5.94 27.69 11.87
C LEU A 202 -5.05 28.69 12.61
N ALA A 203 -3.74 28.44 12.63
CA ALA A 203 -2.75 29.34 13.22
C ALA A 203 -2.41 30.55 12.31
N ASN A 204 -2.69 30.47 11.01
CA ASN A 204 -2.38 31.50 10.00
C ASN A 204 -3.57 31.70 9.05
N PRO A 205 -4.70 32.26 9.51
CA PRO A 205 -5.94 32.36 8.73
C PRO A 205 -5.79 33.20 7.44
N ASP A 206 -4.93 34.20 7.46
CA ASP A 206 -4.60 35.08 6.35
C ASP A 206 -3.93 34.37 5.16
N LYS A 207 -3.28 33.22 5.40
CA LYS A 207 -2.66 32.38 4.36
C LYS A 207 -3.57 31.26 3.84
N SER A 208 -4.80 31.15 4.34
CA SER A 208 -5.72 30.04 4.03
C SER A 208 -6.15 30.05 2.56
N GLU A 209 -6.48 31.21 1.99
CA GLU A 209 -6.95 31.34 0.62
C GLU A 209 -5.93 30.80 -0.38
N GLU A 210 -4.64 31.15 -0.18
CA GLU A 210 -3.56 30.68 -1.05
C GLU A 210 -3.48 29.14 -1.08
N VAL A 211 -3.45 28.47 0.07
CA VAL A 211 -3.34 27.01 0.14
C VAL A 211 -4.58 26.32 -0.43
N LEU A 212 -5.78 26.84 -0.10
CA LEU A 212 -7.06 26.26 -0.57
C LEU A 212 -7.26 26.45 -2.09
N SER A 213 -6.66 27.47 -2.71
CA SER A 213 -6.74 27.68 -4.17
C SER A 213 -6.18 26.51 -4.98
N PHE A 214 -5.19 25.78 -4.44
CA PHE A 214 -4.62 24.58 -5.09
C PHE A 214 -5.56 23.36 -5.14
N GLY A 215 -6.68 23.40 -4.41
CA GLY A 215 -7.66 22.33 -4.29
C GLY A 215 -9.10 22.76 -4.50
N GLU A 216 -9.34 23.86 -5.20
CA GLU A 216 -10.70 24.38 -5.46
C GLU A 216 -11.51 24.60 -4.16
N GLY A 217 -10.85 25.17 -3.15
CA GLY A 217 -11.43 25.41 -1.83
C GLY A 217 -11.40 24.21 -0.87
N LYS A 218 -10.82 23.06 -1.28
CA LYS A 218 -10.73 21.86 -0.45
C LYS A 218 -9.29 21.47 -0.15
N LEU A 219 -9.03 21.15 1.10
CA LEU A 219 -7.74 20.62 1.51
C LEU A 219 -7.69 19.11 1.23
N SER A 220 -6.69 18.69 0.46
CA SER A 220 -6.44 17.29 0.13
C SER A 220 -4.95 17.03 -0.02
N GLY A 221 -4.51 15.76 0.01
CA GLY A 221 -3.12 15.41 -0.24
C GLY A 221 -2.62 15.91 -1.60
N THR A 222 -3.45 15.82 -2.64
CA THR A 222 -3.12 16.33 -3.98
C THR A 222 -2.99 17.86 -3.99
N ALA A 223 -3.89 18.59 -3.31
CA ALA A 223 -3.81 20.04 -3.20
C ALA A 223 -2.53 20.46 -2.47
N LEU A 224 -2.21 19.80 -1.36
CA LEU A 224 -0.99 20.05 -0.59
C LEU A 224 0.28 19.75 -1.39
N THR A 225 0.27 18.68 -2.19
CA THR A 225 1.39 18.37 -3.09
C THR A 225 1.60 19.47 -4.13
N LYS A 226 0.53 20.00 -4.73
CA LYS A 226 0.60 21.13 -5.66
C LYS A 226 1.12 22.40 -4.97
N ALA A 227 0.60 22.73 -3.78
CA ALA A 227 1.01 23.87 -3.00
C ALA A 227 2.50 23.77 -2.59
N ALA A 228 2.96 22.61 -2.12
CA ALA A 228 4.36 22.39 -1.77
C ALA A 228 5.29 22.54 -2.98
N LYS A 229 4.89 22.01 -4.15
CA LYS A 229 5.64 22.20 -5.42
C LYS A 229 5.71 23.66 -5.86
N ALA A 230 4.70 24.44 -5.52
CA ALA A 230 4.68 25.90 -5.78
C ALA A 230 5.48 26.71 -4.72
N GLY A 231 6.06 26.04 -3.71
CA GLY A 231 6.86 26.68 -2.66
C GLY A 231 6.05 27.21 -1.47
N ASN A 232 4.77 26.83 -1.35
CA ASN A 232 3.96 27.28 -0.23
C ASN A 232 4.51 26.76 1.10
N GLU A 233 4.86 27.68 2.00
CA GLU A 233 5.55 27.39 3.28
C GLU A 233 4.72 26.50 4.22
N LEU A 234 3.38 26.68 4.27
CA LEU A 234 2.51 25.89 5.16
C LEU A 234 2.43 24.44 4.67
N ALA A 235 2.33 24.24 3.37
CA ALA A 235 2.33 22.90 2.77
C ALA A 235 3.70 22.21 3.00
N LEU A 236 4.80 22.93 2.79
CA LEU A 236 6.16 22.41 3.04
C LEU A 236 6.36 22.04 4.51
N ALA A 237 5.89 22.87 5.45
CA ALA A 237 5.95 22.58 6.88
C ALA A 237 5.14 21.33 7.26
N ALA A 238 3.94 21.14 6.66
CA ALA A 238 3.13 19.95 6.88
C ALA A 238 3.83 18.68 6.37
N PHE A 239 4.42 18.72 5.17
CA PHE A 239 5.23 17.62 4.63
C PHE A 239 6.46 17.33 5.48
N SER A 240 7.16 18.36 5.96
CA SER A 240 8.32 18.19 6.83
C SER A 240 7.96 17.49 8.14
N LYS A 241 6.84 17.86 8.77
CA LYS A 241 6.33 17.22 9.99
C LYS A 241 5.95 15.75 9.76
N GLN A 242 5.28 15.44 8.64
CA GLN A 242 4.96 14.08 8.23
C GLN A 242 6.23 13.25 7.98
N ALA A 243 7.20 13.83 7.27
CA ALA A 243 8.47 13.20 6.93
C ALA A 243 9.33 12.91 8.19
N ASP A 244 9.32 13.78 9.19
CA ASP A 244 10.05 13.55 10.45
C ASP A 244 9.52 12.30 11.18
N TRP A 245 8.20 12.12 11.25
CA TRP A 245 7.58 10.91 11.79
C TRP A 245 7.87 9.65 10.98
N LEU A 246 7.78 9.73 9.65
CA LEU A 246 8.10 8.57 8.80
C LEU A 246 9.58 8.21 8.90
N GLY A 247 10.46 9.19 8.96
CA GLY A 247 11.89 8.99 9.16
C GLY A 247 12.21 8.33 10.50
N LEU A 248 11.52 8.71 11.58
CA LEU A 248 11.60 8.01 12.88
C LEU A 248 11.21 6.54 12.75
N ALA A 249 10.10 6.24 12.06
CA ALA A 249 9.67 4.86 11.84
C ALA A 249 10.70 4.08 11.02
N CYS A 250 11.20 4.67 9.92
CA CYS A 250 12.24 4.06 9.09
C CYS A 250 13.50 3.73 9.90
N ALA A 251 13.96 4.65 10.76
CA ALA A 251 15.12 4.43 11.64
C ALA A 251 14.88 3.29 12.64
N SER A 252 13.71 3.28 13.28
CA SER A 252 13.34 2.26 14.27
C SER A 252 13.29 0.86 13.65
N TYR A 253 12.64 0.73 12.49
CA TYR A 253 12.57 -0.56 11.80
C TYR A 253 13.92 -0.98 11.20
N SER A 254 14.74 -0.03 10.76
CA SER A 254 16.10 -0.34 10.30
C SER A 254 16.95 -0.97 11.39
N SER A 255 16.76 -0.57 12.64
CA SER A 255 17.46 -1.18 13.80
C SER A 255 17.01 -2.61 14.13
N ILE A 256 15.85 -3.04 13.61
CA ILE A 256 15.29 -4.37 13.84
C ILE A 256 15.56 -5.32 12.66
N ILE A 257 15.46 -4.79 11.44
CA ILE A 257 15.42 -5.60 10.20
C ILE A 257 16.70 -5.46 9.38
N ASP A 258 17.40 -4.33 9.49
CA ASP A 258 18.58 -3.96 8.68
C ASP A 258 18.36 -4.16 7.17
N PRO A 259 17.35 -3.50 6.57
CA PRO A 259 17.01 -3.73 5.17
C PRO A 259 18.00 -3.02 4.23
N GLN A 260 18.19 -3.57 3.03
CA GLN A 260 18.97 -2.87 1.97
C GLN A 260 18.27 -1.62 1.44
N ALA A 261 16.92 -1.65 1.45
CA ALA A 261 16.11 -0.52 1.03
C ALA A 261 14.76 -0.48 1.74
N ILE A 262 14.21 0.71 1.81
CA ILE A 262 12.83 1.01 2.22
C ILE A 262 12.16 1.69 1.01
N ILE A 263 11.15 1.04 0.47
CA ILE A 263 10.38 1.56 -0.66
C ILE A 263 9.19 2.34 -0.10
N ILE A 264 8.99 3.56 -0.58
CA ILE A 264 7.85 4.39 -0.21
C ILE A 264 6.89 4.48 -1.40
N GLY A 265 5.65 4.02 -1.20
CA GLY A 265 4.55 4.09 -2.16
C GLY A 265 3.39 4.95 -1.66
N GLY A 266 2.32 4.99 -2.46
CA GLY A 266 1.13 5.79 -2.19
C GLY A 266 1.24 7.22 -2.69
N GLY A 267 0.17 8.00 -2.53
CA GLY A 267 0.05 9.34 -3.13
C GLY A 267 1.09 10.37 -2.68
N VAL A 268 1.75 10.15 -1.56
CA VAL A 268 2.79 11.08 -1.07
C VAL A 268 4.05 11.10 -1.95
N VAL A 269 4.32 10.03 -2.72
CA VAL A 269 5.48 9.97 -3.62
C VAL A 269 5.38 10.96 -4.77
N ASP A 270 4.18 11.47 -5.07
CA ASP A 270 3.98 12.52 -6.07
C ASP A 270 4.67 13.84 -5.67
N ALA A 271 4.95 14.05 -4.38
CA ALA A 271 5.74 15.18 -3.91
C ALA A 271 7.24 15.04 -4.27
N GLY A 272 7.71 13.83 -4.62
CA GLY A 272 9.09 13.56 -5.02
C GLY A 272 10.08 13.87 -3.89
N GLU A 273 11.19 14.53 -4.25
CA GLU A 273 12.24 14.86 -3.28
C GLU A 273 11.81 15.88 -2.22
N LEU A 274 10.74 16.65 -2.44
CA LEU A 274 10.15 17.50 -1.41
C LEU A 274 9.71 16.72 -0.17
N PHE A 275 9.37 15.42 -0.35
CA PHE A 275 9.03 14.52 0.74
C PHE A 275 10.14 13.53 1.06
N LEU A 276 10.73 12.88 0.05
CA LEU A 276 11.70 11.80 0.27
C LEU A 276 13.03 12.29 0.87
N ALA A 277 13.51 13.47 0.49
CA ALA A 277 14.73 14.01 1.07
C ALA A 277 14.58 14.33 2.57
N PRO A 278 13.50 15.00 3.05
CA PRO A 278 13.23 15.13 4.47
C PRO A 278 13.09 13.80 5.22
N VAL A 279 12.47 12.77 4.62
CA VAL A 279 12.38 11.42 5.25
C VAL A 279 13.76 10.82 5.45
N ARG A 280 14.66 10.90 4.45
CA ARG A 280 16.05 10.43 4.58
C ARG A 280 16.82 11.18 5.67
N ALA A 281 16.66 12.49 5.72
CA ALA A 281 17.29 13.32 6.75
C ALA A 281 16.79 12.96 8.16
N ALA A 282 15.49 12.80 8.31
CA ALA A 282 14.88 12.41 9.58
C ALA A 282 15.28 10.98 9.98
N MET A 283 15.31 10.02 9.04
CA MET A 283 15.79 8.68 9.32
C MET A 283 17.23 8.72 9.85
N ARG A 284 18.12 9.47 9.21
CA ARG A 284 19.51 9.60 9.66
C ARG A 284 19.61 10.24 11.04
N LYS A 285 18.79 11.25 11.35
CA LYS A 285 18.69 11.92 12.67
C LYS A 285 18.35 10.95 13.79
N TYR A 286 17.44 9.99 13.54
CA TYR A 286 16.94 9.06 14.55
C TYR A 286 17.65 7.70 14.56
N MET A 287 18.48 7.42 13.56
CA MET A 287 19.16 6.14 13.41
C MET A 287 20.30 6.01 14.42
N PRO A 288 20.35 4.92 15.20
CA PRO A 288 21.50 4.65 16.05
C PRO A 288 22.74 4.39 15.20
N PHE A 289 23.89 4.81 15.68
CA PHE A 289 25.19 4.61 14.99
C PHE A 289 25.25 5.21 13.57
N ALA A 290 24.52 6.30 13.32
CA ALA A 290 24.36 6.90 11.99
C ALA A 290 25.69 7.25 11.29
N GLU A 291 26.76 7.50 12.05
CA GLU A 291 28.10 7.80 11.52
C GLU A 291 28.89 6.53 11.12
N SER A 292 28.53 5.37 11.69
CA SER A 292 29.27 4.10 11.50
C SER A 292 28.48 3.07 10.68
N HIS A 293 27.22 3.36 10.37
CA HIS A 293 26.31 2.44 9.68
C HIS A 293 25.84 3.02 8.35
N VAL A 294 25.83 2.19 7.32
CA VAL A 294 25.27 2.59 6.01
C VAL A 294 23.75 2.52 6.10
N PRO A 295 23.03 3.65 6.01
CA PRO A 295 21.58 3.64 6.11
C PRO A 295 20.96 2.94 4.91
N PRO A 296 19.78 2.29 5.07
CA PRO A 296 19.05 1.73 3.94
C PRO A 296 18.68 2.82 2.94
N LYS A 297 18.61 2.45 1.67
CA LYS A 297 18.15 3.37 0.61
C LYS A 297 16.66 3.63 0.77
N ILE A 298 16.23 4.89 0.79
CA ILE A 298 14.81 5.26 0.67
C ILE A 298 14.53 5.60 -0.78
N ILE A 299 13.62 4.82 -1.41
CA ILE A 299 13.35 4.85 -2.85
C ILE A 299 11.83 4.95 -3.07
N ALA A 300 11.39 5.75 -4.04
CA ALA A 300 9.99 5.79 -4.46
C ALA A 300 9.58 4.47 -5.13
N ALA A 301 8.34 4.03 -4.87
CA ALA A 301 7.71 2.93 -5.59
C ALA A 301 7.51 3.27 -7.07
N LYS A 302 7.56 2.23 -7.92
CA LYS A 302 7.47 2.37 -9.39
C LYS A 302 6.04 2.25 -9.91
N PHE A 303 5.24 1.32 -9.36
CA PHE A 303 3.97 0.90 -9.99
C PHE A 303 2.74 1.72 -9.57
N GLY A 304 2.87 2.58 -8.56
CA GLY A 304 1.75 3.43 -8.12
C GLY A 304 0.49 2.60 -7.80
N ASN A 305 -0.63 2.98 -8.43
CA ASN A 305 -1.93 2.33 -8.18
C ASN A 305 -2.06 0.91 -8.77
N ASP A 306 -1.15 0.47 -9.62
CA ASP A 306 -1.22 -0.85 -10.24
C ASP A 306 -0.40 -1.90 -9.46
N ALA A 307 0.34 -1.46 -8.42
CA ALA A 307 1.21 -2.32 -7.64
C ALA A 307 0.50 -3.53 -7.02
N GLY A 308 -0.65 -3.30 -6.37
CA GLY A 308 -1.45 -4.36 -5.75
C GLY A 308 -1.91 -5.41 -6.78
N LEU A 309 -2.43 -4.93 -7.91
CA LEU A 309 -2.88 -5.77 -9.01
C LEU A 309 -1.72 -6.60 -9.62
N ILE A 310 -0.59 -5.96 -9.94
CA ILE A 310 0.57 -6.63 -10.54
C ILE A 310 1.16 -7.65 -9.58
N GLY A 311 1.29 -7.28 -8.30
CA GLY A 311 1.80 -8.19 -7.28
C GLY A 311 0.92 -9.38 -7.03
N ALA A 312 -0.39 -9.19 -6.93
CA ALA A 312 -1.35 -10.28 -6.79
C ALA A 312 -1.28 -11.25 -7.98
N ALA A 313 -1.21 -10.72 -9.21
CA ALA A 313 -1.09 -11.53 -10.42
C ALA A 313 0.18 -12.41 -10.43
N ASP A 314 1.28 -11.93 -9.86
CA ASP A 314 2.52 -12.72 -9.80
C ASP A 314 2.53 -13.68 -8.60
N LEU A 315 1.94 -13.31 -7.48
CA LEU A 315 1.87 -14.18 -6.30
C LEU A 315 1.18 -15.52 -6.57
N VAL A 316 0.24 -15.58 -7.48
CA VAL A 316 -0.41 -16.86 -7.85
C VAL A 316 0.51 -17.79 -8.63
N ARG A 317 1.66 -17.30 -9.13
CA ARG A 317 2.72 -18.09 -9.81
C ARG A 317 3.81 -18.58 -8.84
N ALA A 318 3.94 -17.92 -7.66
CA ALA A 318 5.06 -18.09 -6.70
C ALA A 318 4.99 -19.37 -5.83
#